data_499edde6e20814b2112423374cf43a9d
#
_entry.id   499edde6e20814b2112423374cf43a9d
#
_cell.length_a   1.000
_cell.length_b   1.000
_cell.length_c   1.000
_cell.angle_alpha   90.00
_cell.angle_beta   90.00
_cell.angle_gamma   90.00
#
_symmetry.space_group_name_H-M   'P 1'
#
loop_
_entity.id
_entity.type
_entity.pdbx_description
1 polymer ?
#
loop_
_entity_poly.entity_id
_entity_poly.type
_entity_poly.pdbx_seq_one_letter_code
_entity_poly.pdbx_strand_id
1 'polypeptide(L)'
;VDITRGNLDPLPIAVSPLYVESGSIDIKEGDKIIKNVGEKISEVIEVNFKRSGLFNPLKKDSFVQKPDIAHVKPRFEDWRLIKAQALVTGKVTVSEEKLRVEFRLWDVVAAKEMLALAFSTTPNNWRRVAHIISDKVYQRLTGEEGYFDTRIIYVAESGPKTQRYKKLAIM
;
A
#
# COMPACT_ATOMS: atom_id res chain seq x y z
N VAL A 1 -10.04 -13.99 3.34
CA VAL A 1 -8.91 -14.15 2.44
C VAL A 1 -7.69 -14.55 3.23
N ASP A 2 -7.28 -15.79 3.12
CA ASP A 2 -6.10 -16.29 3.80
C ASP A 2 -5.19 -17.00 2.81
N ILE A 3 -3.89 -16.84 3.02
CA ILE A 3 -2.89 -17.55 2.25
C ILE A 3 -2.25 -18.58 3.17
N THR A 4 -2.34 -19.84 2.79
CA THR A 4 -1.68 -20.90 3.53
C THR A 4 -0.44 -21.36 2.78
N ARG A 5 0.51 -21.97 3.51
CA ARG A 5 1.75 -22.44 2.90
C ARG A 5 1.54 -23.54 1.85
N GLY A 6 0.47 -24.27 1.95
CA GLY A 6 0.17 -25.31 0.99
C GLY A 6 -0.50 -24.81 -0.27
N ASN A 7 -0.85 -23.56 -0.33
CA ASN A 7 -1.51 -22.99 -1.49
C ASN A 7 -0.46 -22.62 -2.54
N LEU A 8 -0.55 -23.24 -3.71
CA LEU A 8 0.40 -23.02 -4.79
C LEU A 8 0.02 -21.85 -5.69
N ASP A 9 -1.24 -21.43 -5.64
CA ASP A 9 -1.71 -20.35 -6.50
C ASP A 9 -1.57 -19.01 -5.79
N PRO A 10 -0.85 -18.05 -6.41
CA PRO A 10 -0.76 -16.72 -5.82
C PRO A 10 -2.13 -16.06 -5.69
N LEU A 11 -2.33 -15.34 -4.60
CA LEU A 11 -3.58 -14.65 -4.33
C LEU A 11 -3.77 -13.47 -5.29
N PRO A 12 -4.86 -13.46 -6.08
CA PRO A 12 -5.15 -12.31 -6.93
C PRO A 12 -5.46 -11.08 -6.09
N ILE A 13 -4.65 -10.04 -6.23
CA ILE A 13 -4.81 -8.81 -5.48
C ILE A 13 -4.85 -7.62 -6.43
N ALA A 14 -5.77 -6.72 -6.18
CA ALA A 14 -5.85 -5.47 -6.92
C ALA A 14 -5.25 -4.37 -6.05
N VAL A 15 -4.28 -3.64 -6.60
CA VAL A 15 -3.71 -2.48 -5.93
C VAL A 15 -4.13 -1.27 -6.74
N SER A 16 -5.17 -0.58 -6.26
CA SER A 16 -5.64 0.63 -6.91
C SER A 16 -4.59 1.72 -6.78
N PRO A 17 -4.36 2.52 -7.83
CA PRO A 17 -3.58 3.73 -7.63
C PRO A 17 -4.20 4.52 -6.49
N LEU A 18 -3.37 5.05 -5.60
CA LEU A 18 -3.90 5.84 -4.50
C LEU A 18 -4.39 7.17 -5.04
N TYR A 19 -5.55 7.60 -4.56
CA TYR A 19 -6.13 8.87 -4.98
C TYR A 19 -5.27 10.02 -4.43
N VAL A 20 -4.83 10.92 -5.31
CA VAL A 20 -4.10 12.11 -4.89
C VAL A 20 -5.08 13.24 -4.69
N GLU A 21 -5.20 13.70 -3.45
CA GLU A 21 -6.17 14.71 -3.09
C GLU A 21 -5.89 16.04 -3.81
N SER A 22 -6.95 16.72 -4.20
CA SER A 22 -6.89 18.02 -4.84
C SER A 22 -6.08 19.00 -3.98
N GLY A 23 -5.23 19.79 -4.62
CA GLY A 23 -4.35 20.70 -3.91
C GLY A 23 -3.00 20.12 -3.52
N SER A 24 -2.80 18.81 -3.72
CA SER A 24 -1.51 18.21 -3.51
C SER A 24 -0.49 18.63 -4.56
N ILE A 25 0.77 18.71 -4.15
CA ILE A 25 1.86 19.09 -5.03
C ILE A 25 2.66 17.86 -5.47
N ASP A 26 3.46 18.03 -6.52
CA ASP A 26 4.39 17.00 -6.94
C ASP A 26 5.58 16.96 -5.99
N ILE A 27 6.23 15.81 -5.89
CA ILE A 27 7.38 15.64 -5.01
C ILE A 27 8.66 15.87 -5.80
N LYS A 28 9.54 16.69 -5.24
CA LYS A 28 10.87 16.91 -5.81
C LYS A 28 11.86 15.94 -5.19
N GLU A 29 12.50 15.15 -6.04
CA GLU A 29 13.50 14.17 -5.61
C GLU A 29 14.78 14.42 -6.40
N GLY A 30 15.63 15.28 -5.88
CA GLY A 30 16.79 15.75 -6.60
C GLY A 30 16.37 16.55 -7.83
N ASP A 31 16.84 16.14 -9.00
CA ASP A 31 16.46 16.74 -10.28
C ASP A 31 15.18 16.17 -10.85
N LYS A 32 14.64 15.15 -10.21
CA LYS A 32 13.42 14.49 -10.68
C LYS A 32 12.20 15.07 -10.00
N ILE A 33 11.09 15.08 -10.74
CA ILE A 33 9.80 15.44 -10.21
C ILE A 33 8.92 14.19 -10.25
N ILE A 34 8.45 13.77 -9.09
CA ILE A 34 7.54 12.64 -8.97
C ILE A 34 6.13 13.16 -9.12
N LYS A 35 5.54 12.91 -10.27
CA LYS A 35 4.16 13.26 -10.55
C LYS A 35 3.26 12.10 -10.19
N ASN A 36 2.07 12.40 -9.69
CA ASN A 36 1.10 11.38 -9.30
C ASN A 36 1.72 10.34 -8.38
N VAL A 37 2.11 10.78 -7.19
CA VAL A 37 2.76 9.91 -6.21
C VAL A 37 1.86 8.75 -5.80
N GLY A 38 0.54 8.92 -5.86
CA GLY A 38 -0.40 7.84 -5.56
C GLY A 38 -0.23 6.64 -6.48
N GLU A 39 -0.03 6.90 -7.75
CA GLU A 39 0.24 5.84 -8.72
C GLU A 39 1.61 5.22 -8.47
N LYS A 40 2.61 6.05 -8.17
CA LYS A 40 3.96 5.57 -7.90
C LYS A 40 4.02 4.66 -6.67
N ILE A 41 3.31 5.03 -5.62
CA ILE A 41 3.21 4.19 -4.42
C ILE A 41 2.59 2.84 -4.78
N SER A 42 1.49 2.84 -5.53
CA SER A 42 0.84 1.60 -5.92
C SER A 42 1.74 0.71 -6.76
N GLU A 43 2.56 1.28 -7.64
CA GLU A 43 3.51 0.51 -8.45
C GLU A 43 4.56 -0.20 -7.59
N VAL A 44 5.08 0.48 -6.58
CA VAL A 44 6.05 -0.13 -5.66
C VAL A 44 5.41 -1.27 -4.90
N ILE A 45 4.19 -1.09 -4.43
CA ILE A 45 3.45 -2.14 -3.72
C ILE A 45 3.25 -3.37 -4.63
N GLU A 46 2.85 -3.15 -5.88
CA GLU A 46 2.67 -4.23 -6.84
C GLU A 46 3.95 -5.02 -7.07
N VAL A 47 5.06 -4.32 -7.24
CA VAL A 47 6.37 -4.98 -7.44
C VAL A 47 6.72 -5.82 -6.22
N ASN A 48 6.51 -5.30 -5.03
CA ASN A 48 6.78 -6.03 -3.80
C ASN A 48 5.94 -7.32 -3.71
N PHE A 49 4.66 -7.21 -4.00
CA PHE A 49 3.76 -8.37 -3.94
C PHE A 49 4.13 -9.43 -4.97
N LYS A 50 4.42 -9.00 -6.18
CA LYS A 50 4.82 -9.95 -7.22
C LYS A 50 6.13 -10.66 -6.86
N ARG A 51 7.08 -9.91 -6.32
CA ARG A 51 8.37 -10.47 -5.92
C ARG A 51 8.24 -11.52 -4.82
N SER A 52 7.27 -11.38 -3.94
CA SER A 52 7.07 -12.34 -2.86
C SER A 52 6.64 -13.72 -3.35
N GLY A 53 6.04 -13.78 -4.53
CA GLY A 53 5.52 -15.03 -5.09
C GLY A 53 4.19 -15.49 -4.49
N LEU A 54 3.69 -14.80 -3.46
CA LEU A 54 2.43 -15.17 -2.79
C LEU A 54 1.22 -14.43 -3.35
N PHE A 55 1.46 -13.38 -4.13
CA PHE A 55 0.39 -12.54 -4.67
C PHE A 55 0.52 -12.42 -6.18
N ASN A 56 -0.62 -12.27 -6.82
CA ASN A 56 -0.70 -11.98 -8.23
C ASN A 56 -1.39 -10.62 -8.42
N PRO A 57 -0.62 -9.52 -8.53
CA PRO A 57 -1.22 -8.22 -8.77
C PRO A 57 -1.94 -8.18 -10.11
N LEU A 58 -3.18 -7.75 -10.09
CA LEU A 58 -3.99 -7.68 -11.30
C LEU A 58 -3.64 -6.42 -12.10
N LYS A 59 -3.80 -6.50 -13.41
CA LYS A 59 -3.46 -5.40 -14.30
C LYS A 59 -4.43 -4.23 -14.11
N LYS A 60 -3.87 -3.02 -14.00
CA LYS A 60 -4.67 -1.81 -13.81
C LYS A 60 -5.64 -1.55 -14.94
N ASP A 61 -5.33 -2.01 -16.14
CA ASP A 61 -6.21 -1.85 -17.30
C ASP A 61 -7.57 -2.54 -17.10
N SER A 62 -7.64 -3.52 -16.21
CA SER A 62 -8.89 -4.23 -15.93
C SER A 62 -9.74 -3.53 -14.87
N PHE A 63 -9.24 -2.49 -14.23
CA PHE A 63 -9.96 -1.84 -13.15
C PHE A 63 -11.08 -0.97 -13.68
N VAL A 64 -12.30 -1.26 -13.26
CA VAL A 64 -13.49 -0.49 -13.65
C VAL A 64 -13.66 0.74 -12.79
N GLN A 65 -13.47 0.58 -11.49
CA GLN A 65 -13.66 1.66 -10.53
C GLN A 65 -12.40 2.50 -10.40
N LYS A 66 -12.56 3.82 -10.50
CA LYS A 66 -11.41 4.74 -10.43
C LYS A 66 -11.02 5.06 -9.00
N PRO A 67 -9.76 5.49 -8.77
CA PRO A 67 -9.25 5.73 -7.42
C PRO A 67 -10.03 6.74 -6.59
N ASP A 68 -10.57 7.78 -7.22
CA ASP A 68 -11.32 8.83 -6.52
C ASP A 68 -12.57 8.29 -5.85
N ILE A 69 -13.12 7.21 -6.35
CA ILE A 69 -14.31 6.58 -5.79
C ILE A 69 -13.91 5.39 -4.91
N ALA A 70 -12.97 4.57 -5.41
CA ALA A 70 -12.57 3.35 -4.72
C ALA A 70 -12.01 3.62 -3.32
N HIS A 71 -11.31 4.76 -3.12
CA HIS A 71 -10.73 5.04 -1.81
C HIS A 71 -11.77 5.35 -0.74
N VAL A 72 -12.96 5.78 -1.15
CA VAL A 72 -14.05 6.05 -0.20
C VAL A 72 -14.76 4.75 0.18
N LYS A 73 -15.25 4.05 -0.82
CA LYS A 73 -15.87 2.74 -0.64
C LYS A 73 -15.87 1.98 -1.96
N PRO A 74 -15.25 0.80 -2.01
CA PRO A 74 -15.26 0.01 -3.23
C PRO A 74 -16.64 -0.54 -3.56
N ARG A 75 -16.90 -0.64 -4.85
CA ARG A 75 -18.01 -1.46 -5.33
C ARG A 75 -17.45 -2.86 -5.54
N PHE A 76 -17.65 -3.72 -4.58
CA PHE A 76 -17.03 -5.04 -4.59
C PHE A 76 -17.38 -5.87 -5.80
N GLU A 77 -18.55 -5.66 -6.37
CA GLU A 77 -18.97 -6.37 -7.58
C GLU A 77 -18.02 -6.12 -8.75
N ASP A 78 -17.56 -4.88 -8.91
CA ASP A 78 -16.63 -4.51 -9.98
C ASP A 78 -15.29 -5.20 -9.82
N TRP A 79 -14.87 -5.40 -8.58
CA TRP A 79 -13.61 -6.07 -8.28
C TRP A 79 -13.72 -7.59 -8.36
N ARG A 80 -14.90 -8.13 -8.04
CA ARG A 80 -15.15 -9.56 -8.22
C ARG A 80 -15.15 -9.96 -9.68
N LEU A 81 -15.63 -9.09 -10.56
CA LEU A 81 -15.65 -9.35 -12.00
C LEU A 81 -14.26 -9.64 -12.56
N ILE A 82 -13.25 -8.98 -12.04
CA ILE A 82 -11.88 -9.22 -12.47
C ILE A 82 -11.18 -10.27 -11.59
N LYS A 83 -11.93 -10.91 -10.70
CA LYS A 83 -11.47 -11.99 -9.84
C LYS A 83 -10.48 -11.57 -8.77
N ALA A 84 -10.51 -10.31 -8.35
CA ALA A 84 -9.73 -9.87 -7.22
C ALA A 84 -10.27 -10.51 -5.94
N GLN A 85 -9.39 -11.02 -5.10
CA GLN A 85 -9.76 -11.53 -3.79
C GLN A 85 -9.45 -10.54 -2.69
N ALA A 86 -8.42 -9.73 -2.89
CA ALA A 86 -8.06 -8.63 -1.99
C ALA A 86 -7.89 -7.36 -2.80
N LEU A 87 -8.13 -6.23 -2.15
CA LEU A 87 -8.04 -4.92 -2.78
C LEU A 87 -7.37 -3.94 -1.83
N VAL A 88 -6.39 -3.20 -2.33
CA VAL A 88 -5.75 -2.10 -1.61
C VAL A 88 -6.21 -0.80 -2.24
N THR A 89 -6.74 0.10 -1.43
CA THR A 89 -7.12 1.45 -1.86
C THR A 89 -6.49 2.47 -0.93
N GLY A 90 -6.49 3.73 -1.33
CA GLY A 90 -5.96 4.75 -0.44
C GLY A 90 -6.03 6.15 -1.00
N LYS A 91 -5.57 7.08 -0.19
CA LYS A 91 -5.56 8.51 -0.51
C LYS A 91 -4.24 9.11 -0.04
N VAL A 92 -3.72 10.03 -0.85
CA VAL A 92 -2.47 10.72 -0.58
C VAL A 92 -2.70 12.23 -0.60
N THR A 93 -2.14 12.92 0.37
CA THR A 93 -2.10 14.38 0.40
C THR A 93 -0.65 14.81 0.53
N VAL A 94 -0.20 15.71 -0.34
CA VAL A 94 1.19 16.18 -0.34
C VAL A 94 1.25 17.69 -0.26
N SER A 95 2.00 18.19 0.71
CA SER A 95 2.39 19.58 0.80
C SER A 95 3.91 19.66 0.75
N GLU A 96 4.50 20.85 0.85
CA GLU A 96 5.96 20.99 0.79
C GLU A 96 6.68 20.19 1.88
N GLU A 97 6.08 20.12 3.06
CA GLU A 97 6.73 19.50 4.20
C GLU A 97 6.10 18.19 4.65
N LYS A 98 4.94 17.85 4.15
CA LYS A 98 4.19 16.72 4.68
C LYS A 98 3.60 15.84 3.58
N LEU A 99 3.78 14.55 3.77
CA LEU A 99 3.12 13.50 3.01
C LEU A 99 2.23 12.73 3.97
N ARG A 100 0.95 12.70 3.66
CA ARG A 100 0.01 11.88 4.42
C ARG A 100 -0.59 10.82 3.51
N VAL A 101 -0.52 9.58 3.94
CA VAL A 101 -1.05 8.45 3.17
C VAL A 101 -2.01 7.67 4.05
N GLU A 102 -3.21 7.48 3.54
CA GLU A 102 -4.20 6.61 4.16
C GLU A 102 -4.40 5.43 3.23
N PHE A 103 -4.47 4.22 3.79
CA PHE A 103 -4.78 3.06 2.96
C PHE A 103 -5.72 2.10 3.68
N ARG A 104 -6.40 1.31 2.89
CA ARG A 104 -7.29 0.27 3.37
C ARG A 104 -7.07 -1.00 2.58
N LEU A 105 -7.16 -2.10 3.27
CA LEU A 105 -7.17 -3.42 2.67
C LEU A 105 -8.56 -4.01 2.81
N TRP A 106 -9.08 -4.50 1.72
CA TRP A 106 -10.44 -5.06 1.67
C TRP A 106 -10.40 -6.52 1.27
N ASP A 107 -11.24 -7.32 1.92
CA ASP A 107 -11.56 -8.66 1.46
C ASP A 107 -12.70 -8.52 0.45
N VAL A 108 -12.40 -8.71 -0.82
CA VAL A 108 -13.37 -8.50 -1.89
C VAL A 108 -14.50 -9.54 -1.86
N VAL A 109 -14.16 -10.78 -1.52
CA VAL A 109 -15.13 -11.87 -1.48
C VAL A 109 -16.14 -11.64 -0.37
N ALA A 110 -15.65 -11.30 0.83
CA ALA A 110 -16.50 -11.06 1.98
C ALA A 110 -17.07 -9.64 2.04
N ALA A 111 -16.59 -8.74 1.18
CA ALA A 111 -16.99 -7.33 1.16
C ALA A 111 -16.73 -6.65 2.51
N LYS A 112 -15.57 -6.91 3.08
CA LYS A 112 -15.19 -6.38 4.40
C LYS A 112 -13.86 -5.66 4.37
N GLU A 113 -13.78 -4.60 5.19
CA GLU A 113 -12.50 -3.96 5.46
C GLU A 113 -11.69 -4.85 6.40
N MET A 114 -10.44 -5.09 6.06
CA MET A 114 -9.55 -5.91 6.85
C MET A 114 -8.54 -5.07 7.64
N LEU A 115 -8.18 -3.91 7.10
CA LEU A 115 -7.14 -3.07 7.67
C LEU A 115 -7.33 -1.64 7.19
N ALA A 116 -7.15 -0.68 8.08
CA ALA A 116 -7.18 0.74 7.73
C ALA A 116 -6.11 1.44 8.55
N LEU A 117 -5.16 2.07 7.90
CA LEU A 117 -4.06 2.79 8.54
C LEU A 117 -3.77 4.09 7.83
N ALA A 118 -3.18 5.02 8.58
CA ALA A 118 -2.75 6.30 8.04
C ALA A 118 -1.34 6.61 8.53
N PHE A 119 -0.53 7.19 7.66
CA PHE A 119 0.84 7.56 7.97
C PHE A 119 1.08 9.01 7.59
N SER A 120 1.90 9.68 8.38
CA SER A 120 2.36 11.03 8.05
C SER A 120 3.87 11.06 8.14
N THR A 121 4.50 11.66 7.13
CA THR A 121 5.95 11.75 7.03
C THR A 121 6.31 12.92 6.13
N THR A 122 7.60 13.05 5.78
CA THR A 122 8.04 14.03 4.79
C THR A 122 7.92 13.45 3.39
N PRO A 123 7.77 14.31 2.36
CA PRO A 123 7.56 13.81 0.99
C PRO A 123 8.64 12.88 0.46
N ASN A 124 9.88 13.05 0.89
CA ASN A 124 10.98 12.20 0.41
C ASN A 124 10.84 10.75 0.82
N ASN A 125 10.00 10.45 1.78
CA ASN A 125 9.80 9.08 2.27
C ASN A 125 8.67 8.34 1.55
N TRP A 126 8.21 8.84 0.43
CA TRP A 126 7.08 8.23 -0.28
C TRP A 126 7.32 6.76 -0.64
N ARG A 127 8.54 6.43 -1.07
CA ARG A 127 8.87 5.05 -1.44
C ARG A 127 8.87 4.14 -0.21
N ARG A 128 9.40 4.66 0.89
CA ARG A 128 9.40 3.90 2.14
C ARG A 128 7.99 3.63 2.64
N VAL A 129 7.08 4.59 2.50
CA VAL A 129 5.68 4.39 2.85
C VAL A 129 5.09 3.23 2.06
N ALA A 130 5.42 3.14 0.76
CA ALA A 130 4.95 2.03 -0.06
C ALA A 130 5.44 0.68 0.48
N HIS A 131 6.69 0.61 0.92
CA HIS A 131 7.23 -0.62 1.51
C HIS A 131 6.54 -0.96 2.83
N ILE A 132 6.26 0.04 3.66
CA ILE A 132 5.56 -0.16 4.93
C ILE A 132 4.14 -0.67 4.68
N ILE A 133 3.44 -0.09 3.71
CA ILE A 133 2.11 -0.58 3.35
C ILE A 133 2.18 -2.04 2.90
N SER A 134 3.17 -2.36 2.06
CA SER A 134 3.37 -3.74 1.60
C SER A 134 3.56 -4.70 2.79
N ASP A 135 4.35 -4.30 3.77
CA ASP A 135 4.58 -5.10 4.97
C ASP A 135 3.30 -5.32 5.78
N LYS A 136 2.51 -4.28 5.94
CA LYS A 136 1.27 -4.35 6.71
C LYS A 136 0.24 -5.26 6.04
N VAL A 137 0.11 -5.13 4.73
CA VAL A 137 -0.80 -5.97 3.95
C VAL A 137 -0.32 -7.43 3.98
N TYR A 138 0.97 -7.64 3.77
CA TYR A 138 1.57 -8.97 3.80
C TYR A 138 1.29 -9.65 5.15
N GLN A 139 1.56 -8.95 6.24
CA GLN A 139 1.33 -9.48 7.58
C GLN A 139 -0.13 -9.83 7.82
N ARG A 140 -1.03 -8.95 7.38
CA ARG A 140 -2.47 -9.17 7.59
C ARG A 140 -2.97 -10.39 6.81
N LEU A 141 -2.45 -10.62 5.63
CA LEU A 141 -2.91 -11.72 4.77
C LEU A 141 -2.19 -13.04 5.02
N THR A 142 -0.94 -13.02 5.46
CA THR A 142 -0.16 -14.24 5.67
C THR A 142 0.02 -14.61 7.13
N GLY A 143 -0.14 -13.67 8.03
CA GLY A 143 0.16 -13.87 9.45
C GLY A 143 1.65 -13.78 9.77
N GLU A 144 2.49 -13.60 8.78
CA GLU A 144 3.93 -13.48 8.96
C GLU A 144 4.39 -12.04 8.79
N GLU A 145 5.48 -11.69 9.46
CA GLU A 145 6.04 -10.36 9.37
C GLU A 145 6.54 -10.08 7.96
N GLY A 146 6.29 -8.87 7.46
CA GLY A 146 6.77 -8.45 6.16
C GLY A 146 8.25 -8.14 6.16
N TYR A 147 8.85 -8.09 4.98
CA TYR A 147 10.28 -7.90 4.82
C TYR A 147 10.63 -6.86 3.75
N PHE A 148 9.67 -6.02 3.37
CA PHE A 148 9.88 -5.06 2.28
C PHE A 148 10.55 -3.76 2.75
N ASP A 149 10.30 -3.35 3.99
CA ASP A 149 10.95 -2.17 4.57
C ASP A 149 12.15 -2.57 5.41
N THR A 150 13.32 -2.65 4.79
CA THR A 150 14.55 -3.07 5.46
C THR A 150 15.05 -2.07 6.50
N ARG A 151 14.58 -0.81 6.44
CA ARG A 151 15.02 0.21 7.39
C ARG A 151 14.49 -0.05 8.79
N ILE A 152 13.39 -0.78 8.92
CA ILE A 152 12.83 -1.15 10.21
C ILE A 152 13.82 -1.98 11.01
N ILE A 153 14.47 -2.94 10.35
CA ILE A 153 15.45 -3.82 11.01
C ILE A 153 16.61 -2.99 11.57
N TYR A 154 17.07 -2.03 10.80
CA TYR A 154 18.18 -1.19 11.22
C TYR A 154 17.84 -0.34 12.43
N VAL A 155 16.66 0.26 12.46
CA VAL A 155 16.22 1.08 13.57
C VAL A 155 16.00 0.25 14.84
N ALA A 156 15.51 -0.98 14.69
CA ALA A 156 15.26 -1.88 15.81
C ALA A 156 16.52 -2.19 16.62
N GLU A 157 17.68 -2.18 15.99
CA GLU A 157 18.96 -2.40 16.67
C GLU A 157 19.29 -1.31 17.67
N SER A 158 18.66 -0.18 17.57
CA SER A 158 18.87 0.96 18.45
C SER A 158 18.24 0.85 19.82
N GLY A 159 17.55 -0.26 20.13
CA GLY A 159 16.97 -0.53 21.44
C GLY A 159 16.25 0.62 22.13
N PRO A 160 16.96 1.57 22.71
CA PRO A 160 16.33 2.66 23.47
C PRO A 160 15.34 3.48 22.65
N LYS A 161 15.36 3.34 21.36
CA LYS A 161 14.49 4.06 20.46
C LYS A 161 13.25 3.28 20.07
N THR A 162 13.03 2.15 20.71
CA THR A 162 11.90 1.28 20.37
C THR A 162 10.57 1.98 20.43
N GLN A 163 10.38 2.85 21.40
CA GLN A 163 9.14 3.60 21.53
C GLN A 163 8.91 4.53 20.34
N ARG A 164 9.96 5.17 19.86
CA ARG A 164 9.89 6.07 18.72
C ARG A 164 9.91 5.32 17.42
N TYR A 165 10.29 4.11 17.47
CA TYR A 165 10.47 3.27 16.31
C TYR A 165 9.24 3.23 15.42
N LYS A 166 8.06 3.07 15.99
CA LYS A 166 6.83 3.01 15.23
C LYS A 166 6.57 4.29 14.44
N LYS A 167 6.97 5.43 15.00
CA LYS A 167 6.87 6.69 14.28
C LYS A 167 7.98 6.81 13.26
N LEU A 168 9.19 6.38 13.63
CA LEU A 168 10.35 6.46 12.75
C LEU A 168 10.21 5.57 11.53
N ALA A 169 9.48 4.49 11.65
CA ALA A 169 9.21 3.63 10.50
C ALA A 169 8.54 4.40 9.37
N ILE A 170 7.92 5.53 9.69
CA ILE A 170 7.20 6.34 8.73
C ILE A 170 7.97 7.62 8.40
N MET A 171 8.68 8.10 9.36
CA MET A 171 9.53 9.25 9.19
C MET A 171 10.87 8.85 8.62
#